data_fd75a43bb745246096e4402562a619c7
#
_entry.id   fd75a43bb745246096e4402562a619c7
#
_cell.length_a   1.000
_cell.length_b   1.000
_cell.length_c   1.000
_cell.angle_alpha   90.00
_cell.angle_beta   90.00
_cell.angle_gamma   90.00
#
_symmetry.space_group_name_H-M   'P 1'
#
loop_
_entity.id
_entity.type
_entity.pdbx_description
1 polymer ?
#
loop_
_entity_poly.entity_id
_entity_poly.type
_entity_poly.pdbx_seq_one_letter_code
_entity_poly.pdbx_strand_id
1 'polypeptide(L)'
;MSQQIRRLETHFGLKLFERAGRGVRLTADGEAALPVVRELWSSAEAAFGQLAELAGRPATTLRVAASDYLGKGLLAPVLRDLLEEEPPVRFEIVTTHSRAGVRLVASGDVDLAVVTGQETPRGLEDRHLFDQPFVWVGPRRGRRDRASLTERLRREPVLRLAAESRGRALLDQYLADARVRPVSTIDVPSVSLLLSYVSGGLGIGLVPALALAEAPRDRVVSAPARVPTLPVMLVWRPAARRPPALARLADLLAAAGARVGARLARASRGA
;
A
#
# COMPACT_ATOMS: atom_id res chain seq x y z
N MET A 1 22.40 5.22 25.59
CA MET A 1 22.96 5.72 24.33
C MET A 1 24.25 4.95 24.03
N SER A 2 24.42 4.39 22.82
CA SER A 2 25.57 3.52 22.52
C SER A 2 26.88 4.32 22.44
N GLN A 3 28.01 3.67 22.73
CA GLN A 3 29.34 4.30 22.65
C GLN A 3 29.68 4.79 21.25
N GLN A 4 29.17 4.11 20.23
CA GLN A 4 29.33 4.47 18.82
C GLN A 4 28.63 5.79 18.45
N ILE A 5 27.41 6.02 18.95
CA ILE A 5 26.68 7.26 18.74
C ILE A 5 27.42 8.43 19.38
N ARG A 6 27.94 8.26 20.60
CA ARG A 6 28.74 9.30 21.27
C ARG A 6 30.01 9.67 20.50
N ARG A 7 30.70 8.66 19.90
CA ARG A 7 31.86 8.91 19.05
C ARG A 7 31.50 9.72 17.80
N LEU A 8 30.36 9.38 17.19
CA LEU A 8 29.86 10.11 16.02
C LEU A 8 29.52 11.57 16.38
N GLU A 9 28.78 11.80 17.48
CA GLU A 9 28.45 13.13 17.99
C GLU A 9 29.73 13.95 18.28
N THR A 10 30.74 13.31 18.88
CA THR A 10 32.02 13.97 19.17
C THR A 10 32.79 14.31 17.92
N HIS A 11 32.80 13.41 16.92
CA HIS A 11 33.54 13.59 15.67
C HIS A 11 32.99 14.76 14.83
N PHE A 12 31.66 14.90 14.77
CA PHE A 12 31.02 15.97 13.99
C PHE A 12 30.68 17.23 14.82
N GLY A 13 30.89 17.20 16.14
CA GLY A 13 30.54 18.30 17.03
C GLY A 13 29.02 18.55 17.14
N LEU A 14 28.21 17.56 16.80
CA LEU A 14 26.75 17.65 16.77
C LEU A 14 26.14 16.81 17.89
N LYS A 15 25.04 17.28 18.45
CA LYS A 15 24.18 16.48 19.34
C LYS A 15 23.04 15.89 18.52
N LEU A 16 23.05 14.58 18.30
CA LEU A 16 22.03 13.93 17.46
C LEU A 16 20.81 13.44 18.28
N PHE A 17 21.04 13.14 19.58
CA PHE A 17 20.00 12.60 20.45
C PHE A 17 19.95 13.34 21.77
N GLU A 18 18.74 13.52 22.29
CA GLU A 18 18.47 14.04 23.64
C GLU A 18 17.54 13.12 24.44
N ARG A 19 17.56 13.25 25.78
CA ARG A 19 16.64 12.49 26.64
C ARG A 19 15.24 13.09 26.59
N ALA A 20 14.23 12.22 26.40
CA ALA A 20 12.83 12.56 26.44
C ALA A 20 12.10 11.59 27.39
N GLY A 21 11.91 11.98 28.64
CA GLY A 21 11.33 11.12 29.67
C GLY A 21 12.14 9.85 29.88
N ARG A 22 11.52 8.67 29.69
CA ARG A 22 12.17 7.33 29.75
C ARG A 22 12.84 6.91 28.46
N GLY A 23 12.77 7.71 27.39
CA GLY A 23 13.29 7.40 26.06
C GLY A 23 14.34 8.38 25.57
N VAL A 24 14.62 8.28 24.28
CA VAL A 24 15.56 9.15 23.55
C VAL A 24 14.81 9.66 22.32
N ARG A 25 14.99 10.92 21.96
CA ARG A 25 14.50 11.51 20.70
C ARG A 25 15.65 12.16 19.94
N LEU A 26 15.44 12.39 18.64
CA LEU A 26 16.36 13.19 17.85
C LEU A 26 16.30 14.66 18.28
N THR A 27 17.44 15.32 18.23
CA THR A 27 17.53 16.77 18.27
C THR A 27 17.24 17.38 16.89
N ALA A 28 17.19 18.70 16.76
CA ALA A 28 17.10 19.37 15.46
C ALA A 28 18.27 18.99 14.54
N ASP A 29 19.50 18.91 15.08
CA ASP A 29 20.68 18.44 14.33
C ASP A 29 20.53 16.97 13.95
N GLY A 30 19.97 16.13 14.83
CA GLY A 30 19.68 14.73 14.55
C GLY A 30 18.64 14.53 13.44
N GLU A 31 17.59 15.35 13.43
CA GLU A 31 16.59 15.33 12.35
C GLU A 31 17.19 15.79 11.02
N ALA A 32 18.06 16.81 11.03
CA ALA A 32 18.76 17.29 9.83
C ALA A 32 19.81 16.27 9.33
N ALA A 33 20.52 15.57 10.22
CA ALA A 33 21.51 14.56 9.87
C ALA A 33 20.86 13.24 9.35
N LEU A 34 19.65 12.92 9.78
CA LEU A 34 19.00 11.65 9.49
C LEU A 34 18.86 11.36 7.98
N PRO A 35 18.47 12.30 7.09
CA PRO A 35 18.44 12.07 5.65
C PRO A 35 19.83 11.73 5.08
N VAL A 36 20.88 12.44 5.53
CA VAL A 36 22.25 12.23 5.07
C VAL A 36 22.77 10.85 5.46
N VAL A 37 22.55 10.44 6.71
CA VAL A 37 22.92 9.10 7.19
C VAL A 37 22.17 8.00 6.44
N ARG A 38 20.90 8.21 6.13
CA ARG A 38 20.11 7.27 5.33
C ARG A 38 20.60 7.12 3.90
N GLU A 39 20.96 8.21 3.27
CA GLU A 39 21.55 8.19 1.91
C GLU A 39 22.88 7.42 1.90
N LEU A 40 23.76 7.68 2.88
CA LEU A 40 25.00 6.95 3.07
C LEU A 40 24.74 5.44 3.27
N TRP A 41 23.78 5.08 4.11
CA TRP A 41 23.42 3.69 4.36
C TRP A 41 22.89 3.00 3.10
N SER A 42 22.00 3.66 2.36
CA SER A 42 21.47 3.16 1.10
C SER A 42 22.58 2.94 0.05
N SER A 43 23.55 3.86 -0.01
CA SER A 43 24.71 3.74 -0.90
C SER A 43 25.63 2.58 -0.49
N ALA A 44 25.81 2.37 0.81
CA ALA A 44 26.59 1.26 1.33
C ALA A 44 25.88 -0.10 1.06
N GLU A 45 24.57 -0.18 1.26
CA GLU A 45 23.79 -1.39 0.90
C GLU A 45 23.90 -1.72 -0.59
N ALA A 46 23.83 -0.72 -1.47
CA ALA A 46 23.99 -0.92 -2.89
C ALA A 46 25.40 -1.43 -3.25
N ALA A 47 26.44 -0.90 -2.60
CA ALA A 47 27.81 -1.35 -2.79
C ALA A 47 28.03 -2.79 -2.28
N PHE A 48 27.47 -3.13 -1.13
CA PHE A 48 27.49 -4.51 -0.60
C PHE A 48 26.74 -5.47 -1.51
N GLY A 49 25.61 -5.04 -2.11
CA GLY A 49 24.90 -5.78 -3.13
C GLY A 49 25.79 -6.14 -4.31
N GLN A 50 26.49 -5.16 -4.87
CA GLN A 50 27.43 -5.39 -5.99
C GLN A 50 28.57 -6.36 -5.63
N LEU A 51 29.11 -6.25 -4.42
CA LEU A 51 30.15 -7.17 -3.96
C LEU A 51 29.63 -8.60 -3.76
N ALA A 52 28.37 -8.74 -3.33
CA ALA A 52 27.72 -10.05 -3.19
C ALA A 52 27.46 -10.69 -4.57
N GLU A 53 27.06 -9.91 -5.60
CA GLU A 53 26.93 -10.36 -6.99
C GLU A 53 28.27 -10.90 -7.51
N LEU A 54 29.35 -10.17 -7.29
CA LEU A 54 30.70 -10.62 -7.66
C LEU A 54 31.08 -11.92 -6.94
N ALA A 55 30.55 -12.19 -5.77
CA ALA A 55 30.78 -13.39 -4.98
C ALA A 55 29.81 -14.54 -5.30
N GLY A 56 28.91 -14.39 -6.31
CA GLY A 56 27.90 -15.40 -6.67
C GLY A 56 26.82 -15.63 -5.62
N ARG A 57 26.59 -14.65 -4.73
CA ARG A 57 25.54 -14.69 -3.70
C ARG A 57 24.30 -13.92 -4.16
N PRO A 58 23.08 -14.26 -3.68
CA PRO A 58 21.90 -13.44 -3.95
C PRO A 58 22.11 -12.04 -3.37
N ALA A 59 22.27 -11.08 -4.25
CA ALA A 59 22.88 -9.80 -3.94
C ALA A 59 21.92 -8.78 -3.37
N THR A 60 20.64 -8.85 -3.69
CA THR A 60 19.73 -7.72 -3.43
C THR A 60 18.48 -8.20 -2.71
N THR A 61 18.25 -7.67 -1.51
CA THR A 61 16.93 -7.76 -0.87
C THR A 61 16.14 -6.50 -1.23
N LEU A 62 14.98 -6.67 -1.86
CA LEU A 62 14.03 -5.59 -2.15
C LEU A 62 12.88 -5.65 -1.14
N ARG A 63 12.71 -4.58 -0.37
CA ARG A 63 11.63 -4.41 0.60
C ARG A 63 10.51 -3.57 -0.01
N VAL A 64 9.33 -4.15 -0.14
CA VAL A 64 8.20 -3.51 -0.80
C VAL A 64 6.99 -3.46 0.14
N ALA A 65 6.45 -2.26 0.35
CA ALA A 65 5.21 -2.07 1.11
C ALA A 65 3.99 -1.98 0.17
N ALA A 66 2.92 -2.68 0.50
CA ALA A 66 1.65 -2.59 -0.21
C ALA A 66 0.48 -2.98 0.70
N SER A 67 -0.75 -2.58 0.36
CA SER A 67 -1.93 -3.19 0.96
C SER A 67 -2.15 -4.61 0.43
N ASP A 68 -2.90 -5.41 1.16
CA ASP A 68 -3.16 -6.83 0.83
C ASP A 68 -3.69 -7.02 -0.60
N TYR A 69 -4.69 -6.25 -1.02
CA TYR A 69 -5.27 -6.36 -2.36
C TYR A 69 -4.32 -5.91 -3.49
N LEU A 70 -3.45 -4.90 -3.23
CA LEU A 70 -2.40 -4.50 -4.19
C LEU A 70 -1.28 -5.53 -4.23
N GLY A 71 -0.92 -6.09 -3.08
CA GLY A 71 0.03 -7.20 -3.00
C GLY A 71 -0.39 -8.38 -3.88
N LYS A 72 -1.64 -8.78 -3.80
CA LYS A 72 -2.19 -9.92 -4.58
C LYS A 72 -2.48 -9.56 -6.03
N GLY A 73 -3.18 -8.44 -6.27
CA GLY A 73 -3.72 -8.11 -7.59
C GLY A 73 -2.74 -7.42 -8.53
N LEU A 74 -1.67 -6.82 -8.02
CA LEU A 74 -0.67 -6.09 -8.81
C LEU A 74 0.74 -6.62 -8.58
N LEU A 75 1.18 -6.72 -7.32
CA LEU A 75 2.58 -7.02 -6.99
C LEU A 75 2.93 -8.49 -7.28
N ALA A 76 2.12 -9.45 -6.85
CA ALA A 76 2.44 -10.87 -7.00
C ALA A 76 2.67 -11.33 -8.45
N PRO A 77 1.87 -10.92 -9.45
CA PRO A 77 2.17 -11.23 -10.86
C PRO A 77 3.50 -10.64 -11.33
N VAL A 78 3.82 -9.41 -10.91
CA VAL A 78 5.06 -8.72 -11.29
C VAL A 78 6.29 -9.38 -10.66
N LEU A 79 6.18 -9.80 -9.40
CA LEU A 79 7.28 -10.52 -8.73
C LEU A 79 7.59 -11.85 -9.41
N ARG A 80 6.56 -12.57 -9.88
CA ARG A 80 6.76 -13.80 -10.65
C ARG A 80 7.56 -13.52 -11.92
N ASP A 81 7.13 -12.51 -12.71
CA ASP A 81 7.80 -12.14 -13.96
C ASP A 81 9.27 -11.72 -13.69
N LEU A 82 9.52 -10.96 -12.61
CA LEU A 82 10.87 -10.54 -12.24
C LEU A 82 11.76 -11.71 -11.79
N LEU A 83 11.23 -12.68 -11.05
CA LEU A 83 11.96 -13.87 -10.61
C LEU A 83 12.36 -14.81 -11.78
N GLU A 84 11.64 -14.73 -12.90
CA GLU A 84 11.98 -15.47 -14.13
C GLU A 84 13.09 -14.77 -14.95
N GLU A 85 13.23 -13.45 -14.85
CA GLU A 85 14.16 -12.63 -15.66
C GLU A 85 15.51 -12.37 -15.00
N GLU A 86 15.57 -12.27 -13.67
CA GLU A 86 16.73 -11.73 -12.93
C GLU A 86 17.41 -12.79 -12.05
N PRO A 87 18.71 -12.62 -11.74
CA PRO A 87 19.40 -13.44 -10.75
C PRO A 87 18.76 -13.33 -9.37
N PRO A 88 19.08 -14.21 -8.42
CA PRO A 88 18.33 -14.40 -7.18
C PRO A 88 18.18 -13.10 -6.37
N VAL A 89 17.00 -12.49 -6.48
CA VAL A 89 16.57 -11.34 -5.67
C VAL A 89 15.72 -11.87 -4.53
N ARG A 90 15.98 -11.41 -3.32
CA ARG A 90 15.12 -11.66 -2.16
C ARG A 90 14.08 -10.55 -2.04
N PHE A 91 12.82 -10.91 -1.87
CA PHE A 91 11.74 -9.96 -1.61
C PHE A 91 11.28 -10.07 -0.17
N GLU A 92 11.12 -8.90 0.48
CA GLU A 92 10.44 -8.76 1.78
C GLU A 92 9.20 -7.89 1.58
N ILE A 93 8.02 -8.49 1.72
CA ILE A 93 6.76 -7.79 1.50
C ILE A 93 6.16 -7.37 2.82
N VAL A 94 5.96 -6.06 2.98
CA VAL A 94 5.34 -5.46 4.16
C VAL A 94 3.90 -5.10 3.83
N THR A 95 2.95 -5.85 4.40
CA THR A 95 1.53 -5.52 4.24
C THR A 95 1.13 -4.40 5.19
N THR A 96 0.70 -3.27 4.64
CA THR A 96 0.35 -2.09 5.42
C THR A 96 -0.61 -1.14 4.70
N HIS A 97 -1.15 -0.14 5.42
CA HIS A 97 -1.95 0.93 4.81
C HIS A 97 -1.06 1.96 4.10
N SER A 98 -1.64 2.62 3.08
CA SER A 98 -0.92 3.56 2.22
C SER A 98 -0.14 4.64 2.98
N ARG A 99 -0.73 5.26 4.01
CA ARG A 99 -0.04 6.26 4.84
C ARG A 99 1.18 5.67 5.56
N ALA A 100 1.08 4.47 6.11
CA ALA A 100 2.20 3.80 6.75
C ALA A 100 3.26 3.38 5.71
N GLY A 101 2.85 2.90 4.53
CA GLY A 101 3.75 2.59 3.43
C GLY A 101 4.62 3.78 3.02
N VAL A 102 4.02 4.97 2.86
CA VAL A 102 4.78 6.20 2.58
C VAL A 102 5.78 6.52 3.69
N ARG A 103 5.40 6.35 4.97
CA ARG A 103 6.33 6.56 6.09
C ARG A 103 7.50 5.58 6.08
N LEU A 104 7.23 4.29 5.79
CA LEU A 104 8.28 3.27 5.70
C LEU A 104 9.27 3.57 4.55
N VAL A 105 8.80 4.11 3.42
CA VAL A 105 9.70 4.61 2.37
C VAL A 105 10.53 5.78 2.87
N ALA A 106 9.89 6.78 3.48
CA ALA A 106 10.58 7.97 4.00
C ALA A 106 11.62 7.62 5.07
N SER A 107 11.31 6.63 5.94
CA SER A 107 12.25 6.14 6.96
C SER A 107 13.35 5.23 6.43
N GLY A 108 13.20 4.70 5.22
CA GLY A 108 14.15 3.75 4.66
C GLY A 108 13.97 2.31 5.09
N ASP A 109 12.87 2.01 5.78
CA ASP A 109 12.55 0.64 6.20
C ASP A 109 12.08 -0.23 5.03
N VAL A 110 11.58 0.42 3.94
CA VAL A 110 11.31 -0.22 2.65
C VAL A 110 11.88 0.59 1.51
N ASP A 111 12.17 -0.07 0.38
CA ASP A 111 12.75 0.55 -0.82
C ASP A 111 11.67 1.23 -1.67
N LEU A 112 10.46 0.64 -1.66
CA LEU A 112 9.37 1.03 -2.53
C LEU A 112 8.03 0.75 -1.86
N ALA A 113 7.03 1.61 -2.11
CA ALA A 113 5.65 1.35 -1.68
C ALA A 113 4.67 1.52 -2.84
N VAL A 114 3.68 0.62 -2.91
CA VAL A 114 2.50 0.79 -3.75
C VAL A 114 1.34 1.28 -2.88
N VAL A 115 0.89 2.50 -3.13
CA VAL A 115 -0.07 3.21 -2.26
C VAL A 115 -1.28 3.72 -3.03
N THR A 116 -2.39 3.92 -2.33
CA THR A 116 -3.65 4.42 -2.90
C THR A 116 -4.08 5.73 -2.25
N GLY A 117 -4.37 6.74 -3.06
CA GLY A 117 -4.96 8.00 -2.61
C GLY A 117 -4.09 8.76 -1.60
N GLN A 118 -2.77 8.67 -1.70
CA GLN A 118 -1.83 9.42 -0.87
C GLN A 118 -1.11 10.46 -1.71
N GLU A 119 -0.89 11.62 -1.11
CA GLU A 119 0.04 12.62 -1.62
C GLU A 119 1.46 12.18 -1.29
N THR A 120 2.37 12.42 -2.22
CA THR A 120 3.79 12.12 -2.04
C THR A 120 4.45 13.27 -1.29
N PRO A 121 5.01 13.04 -0.09
CA PRO A 121 5.73 14.06 0.65
C PRO A 121 6.95 14.60 -0.13
N ARG A 122 7.34 15.84 0.16
CA ARG A 122 8.60 16.41 -0.38
C ARG A 122 9.77 15.50 -0.05
N GLY A 123 10.67 15.31 -1.02
CA GLY A 123 11.85 14.46 -0.87
C GLY A 123 11.62 12.98 -1.20
N LEU A 124 10.40 12.60 -1.60
CA LEU A 124 10.14 11.32 -2.24
C LEU A 124 9.78 11.51 -3.72
N GLU A 125 10.02 10.50 -4.51
CA GLU A 125 9.61 10.41 -5.91
C GLU A 125 8.41 9.49 -6.02
N ASP A 126 7.57 9.72 -7.04
CA ASP A 126 6.42 8.87 -7.32
C ASP A 126 6.20 8.66 -8.81
N ARG A 127 5.37 7.66 -9.12
CA ARG A 127 4.85 7.39 -10.45
C ARG A 127 3.39 6.94 -10.33
N HIS A 128 2.50 7.60 -11.05
CA HIS A 128 1.12 7.14 -11.19
C HIS A 128 1.08 5.81 -11.95
N LEU A 129 0.30 4.85 -11.43
CA LEU A 129 0.11 3.53 -12.05
C LEU A 129 -1.26 3.42 -12.73
N PHE A 130 -2.33 3.74 -12.01
CA PHE A 130 -3.71 3.75 -12.51
C PHE A 130 -4.66 4.38 -11.50
N ASP A 131 -5.85 4.73 -11.96
CA ASP A 131 -6.95 5.17 -11.09
C ASP A 131 -7.78 3.97 -10.64
N GLN A 132 -7.93 3.82 -9.32
CA GLN A 132 -8.63 2.73 -8.68
C GLN A 132 -10.10 3.11 -8.45
N PRO A 133 -11.06 2.53 -9.18
CA PRO A 133 -12.48 2.67 -8.87
C PRO A 133 -12.86 1.77 -7.68
N PHE A 134 -13.96 2.13 -7.04
CA PHE A 134 -14.53 1.35 -5.94
C PHE A 134 -15.86 0.73 -6.34
N VAL A 135 -16.19 -0.37 -5.68
CA VAL A 135 -17.43 -1.10 -5.90
C VAL A 135 -18.05 -1.49 -4.56
N TRP A 136 -19.36 -1.50 -4.54
CA TRP A 136 -20.11 -2.13 -3.46
C TRP A 136 -20.05 -3.64 -3.60
N VAL A 137 -19.86 -4.33 -2.50
CA VAL A 137 -19.92 -5.78 -2.42
C VAL A 137 -20.93 -6.20 -1.35
N GLY A 138 -21.68 -7.24 -1.64
CA GLY A 138 -22.64 -7.82 -0.71
C GLY A 138 -22.82 -9.30 -0.95
N PRO A 139 -23.41 -10.04 0.00
CA PRO A 139 -23.69 -11.46 -0.19
C PRO A 139 -24.70 -11.65 -1.33
N ARG A 140 -24.48 -12.72 -2.10
CA ARG A 140 -25.43 -13.14 -3.14
C ARG A 140 -26.68 -13.67 -2.48
N ARG A 141 -27.79 -12.98 -2.68
CA ARG A 141 -29.11 -13.37 -2.21
C ARG A 141 -29.94 -13.96 -3.35
N GLY A 142 -31.04 -14.60 -3.02
CA GLY A 142 -31.94 -15.18 -4.01
C GLY A 142 -32.54 -14.12 -4.97
N ARG A 143 -33.02 -14.58 -6.13
CA ARG A 143 -33.56 -13.71 -7.23
C ARG A 143 -34.71 -12.75 -6.80
N ARG A 144 -35.31 -12.95 -5.61
CA ARG A 144 -36.41 -12.12 -5.08
C ARG A 144 -35.95 -10.89 -4.30
N ASP A 145 -34.66 -10.79 -3.97
CA ASP A 145 -34.14 -9.60 -3.26
C ASP A 145 -33.96 -8.45 -4.25
N ARG A 146 -34.93 -7.51 -4.22
CA ARG A 146 -34.95 -6.28 -5.04
C ARG A 146 -34.62 -5.03 -4.22
N ALA A 147 -34.12 -5.19 -2.98
CA ALA A 147 -33.81 -4.06 -2.13
C ALA A 147 -32.73 -3.18 -2.78
N SER A 148 -32.95 -1.87 -2.76
CA SER A 148 -31.98 -0.88 -3.20
C SER A 148 -30.73 -0.91 -2.30
N LEU A 149 -29.59 -0.42 -2.78
CA LEU A 149 -28.39 -0.28 -1.97
C LEU A 149 -28.65 0.49 -0.67
N THR A 150 -29.39 1.59 -0.77
CA THR A 150 -29.72 2.42 0.39
C THR A 150 -30.54 1.67 1.45
N GLU A 151 -31.51 0.86 1.03
CA GLU A 151 -32.29 0.01 1.94
C GLU A 151 -31.42 -1.06 2.59
N ARG A 152 -30.56 -1.67 1.81
CA ARG A 152 -29.62 -2.68 2.32
C ARG A 152 -28.66 -2.08 3.33
N LEU A 153 -28.06 -0.92 3.06
CA LEU A 153 -27.16 -0.20 3.97
C LEU A 153 -27.83 0.20 5.30
N ARG A 154 -29.17 0.37 5.31
CA ARG A 154 -29.94 0.63 6.54
C ARG A 154 -30.28 -0.62 7.34
N ARG A 155 -30.37 -1.78 6.69
CA ARG A 155 -30.89 -3.03 7.28
C ARG A 155 -29.80 -4.07 7.55
N GLU A 156 -28.68 -3.99 6.85
CA GLU A 156 -27.58 -4.95 6.94
C GLU A 156 -26.37 -4.31 7.63
N PRO A 157 -25.54 -5.09 8.32
CA PRO A 157 -24.27 -4.60 8.81
C PRO A 157 -23.39 -4.04 7.68
N VAL A 158 -22.72 -2.92 7.96
CA VAL A 158 -21.76 -2.33 7.02
C VAL A 158 -20.34 -2.68 7.49
N LEU A 159 -19.61 -3.39 6.64
CA LEU A 159 -18.21 -3.73 6.86
C LEU A 159 -17.33 -2.56 6.43
N ARG A 160 -16.47 -2.12 7.33
CA ARG A 160 -15.65 -0.94 7.16
C ARG A 160 -14.17 -1.30 7.30
N LEU A 161 -13.36 -0.78 6.41
CA LEU A 161 -11.90 -0.89 6.53
C LEU A 161 -11.39 -0.07 7.73
N ALA A 162 -10.16 -0.30 8.14
CA ALA A 162 -9.50 0.46 9.20
C ALA A 162 -9.59 1.97 8.96
N ALA A 163 -9.64 2.76 10.03
CA ALA A 163 -9.90 4.21 10.00
C ALA A 163 -8.87 4.98 9.15
N GLU A 164 -7.65 4.49 9.06
CA GLU A 164 -6.56 5.09 8.28
C GLU A 164 -6.68 4.82 6.78
N SER A 165 -7.61 3.93 6.37
CA SER A 165 -7.83 3.59 4.96
C SER A 165 -8.56 4.71 4.22
N ARG A 166 -8.07 5.07 3.03
CA ARG A 166 -8.78 6.01 2.14
C ARG A 166 -10.14 5.45 1.67
N GLY A 167 -10.25 4.12 1.52
CA GLY A 167 -11.53 3.47 1.23
C GLY A 167 -12.55 3.64 2.36
N ARG A 168 -12.10 3.67 3.63
CA ARG A 168 -12.96 4.00 4.77
C ARG A 168 -13.47 5.43 4.68
N ALA A 169 -12.62 6.39 4.38
CA ALA A 169 -13.04 7.79 4.24
C ALA A 169 -14.08 7.98 3.12
N LEU A 170 -13.93 7.29 1.98
CA LEU A 170 -14.92 7.29 0.91
C LEU A 170 -16.26 6.70 1.35
N LEU A 171 -16.24 5.60 2.12
CA LEU A 171 -17.45 4.99 2.66
C LEU A 171 -18.17 5.95 3.63
N ASP A 172 -17.44 6.51 4.58
CA ASP A 172 -18.01 7.42 5.58
C ASP A 172 -18.60 8.68 4.92
N GLN A 173 -17.92 9.23 3.90
CA GLN A 173 -18.43 10.33 3.10
C GLN A 173 -19.72 9.94 2.36
N TYR A 174 -19.74 8.79 1.69
CA TYR A 174 -20.94 8.31 0.99
C TYR A 174 -22.14 8.16 1.95
N LEU A 175 -21.92 7.56 3.12
CA LEU A 175 -22.99 7.37 4.12
C LEU A 175 -23.53 8.71 4.64
N ALA A 176 -22.65 9.70 4.83
CA ALA A 176 -23.03 11.05 5.24
C ALA A 176 -23.86 11.75 4.17
N ASP A 177 -23.40 11.75 2.91
CA ASP A 177 -24.08 12.38 1.76
C ASP A 177 -25.44 11.76 1.48
N ALA A 178 -25.52 10.43 1.57
CA ALA A 178 -26.76 9.67 1.41
C ALA A 178 -27.70 9.75 2.64
N ARG A 179 -27.26 10.35 3.74
CA ARG A 179 -27.96 10.39 5.03
C ARG A 179 -28.39 8.98 5.49
N VAL A 180 -27.49 8.03 5.36
CA VAL A 180 -27.69 6.65 5.77
C VAL A 180 -26.95 6.39 7.09
N ARG A 181 -27.69 5.87 8.07
CA ARG A 181 -27.12 5.34 9.31
C ARG A 181 -27.28 3.82 9.29
N PRO A 182 -26.17 3.07 9.20
CA PRO A 182 -26.21 1.61 9.27
C PRO A 182 -26.77 1.12 10.60
N VAL A 183 -27.50 0.01 10.59
CA VAL A 183 -28.00 -0.65 11.81
C VAL A 183 -26.86 -1.13 12.69
N SER A 184 -25.76 -1.57 12.08
CA SER A 184 -24.54 -1.97 12.76
C SER A 184 -23.33 -1.84 11.81
N THR A 185 -22.13 -1.82 12.39
CA THR A 185 -20.87 -1.74 11.64
C THR A 185 -19.88 -2.77 12.15
N ILE A 186 -19.08 -3.32 11.24
CA ILE A 186 -17.99 -4.25 11.56
C ILE A 186 -16.70 -3.68 10.97
N ASP A 187 -15.75 -3.31 11.83
CA ASP A 187 -14.44 -2.81 11.39
C ASP A 187 -13.49 -3.98 11.13
N VAL A 188 -12.84 -3.97 9.99
CA VAL A 188 -11.92 -5.02 9.55
C VAL A 188 -10.60 -4.44 9.06
N PRO A 189 -9.46 -5.11 9.34
CA PRO A 189 -8.14 -4.56 9.03
C PRO A 189 -7.76 -4.62 7.54
N SER A 190 -8.40 -5.49 6.73
CA SER A 190 -7.99 -5.72 5.35
C SER A 190 -9.17 -5.95 4.40
N VAL A 191 -8.92 -5.71 3.11
CA VAL A 191 -9.91 -5.94 2.04
C VAL A 191 -10.22 -7.43 1.89
N SER A 192 -9.23 -8.30 2.01
CA SER A 192 -9.44 -9.75 1.93
C SER A 192 -10.35 -10.26 3.05
N LEU A 193 -10.16 -9.77 4.27
CA LEU A 193 -11.04 -10.15 5.39
C LEU A 193 -12.45 -9.60 5.18
N LEU A 194 -12.60 -8.36 4.67
CA LEU A 194 -13.89 -7.80 4.30
C LEU A 194 -14.61 -8.71 3.29
N LEU A 195 -13.96 -9.09 2.21
CA LEU A 195 -14.52 -9.98 1.19
C LEU A 195 -14.91 -11.35 1.76
N SER A 196 -14.10 -11.90 2.66
CA SER A 196 -14.40 -13.16 3.38
C SER A 196 -15.69 -13.03 4.20
N TYR A 197 -15.85 -11.94 4.95
CA TYR A 197 -17.05 -11.70 5.74
C TYR A 197 -18.29 -11.46 4.87
N VAL A 198 -18.16 -10.71 3.78
CA VAL A 198 -19.24 -10.55 2.80
C VAL A 198 -19.64 -11.90 2.21
N SER A 199 -18.68 -12.75 1.84
CA SER A 199 -18.99 -14.09 1.29
C SER A 199 -19.65 -15.01 2.32
N GLY A 200 -19.40 -14.79 3.60
CA GLY A 200 -20.07 -15.44 4.73
C GLY A 200 -21.44 -14.85 5.06
N GLY A 201 -21.91 -13.84 4.33
CA GLY A 201 -23.26 -13.26 4.53
C GLY A 201 -23.35 -12.20 5.60
N LEU A 202 -22.24 -11.73 6.18
CA LEU A 202 -22.22 -10.82 7.34
C LEU A 202 -22.63 -9.38 7.02
N GLY A 203 -22.69 -8.96 5.76
CA GLY A 203 -23.12 -7.60 5.41
C GLY A 203 -22.56 -7.07 4.10
N ILE A 204 -22.55 -5.75 3.97
CA ILE A 204 -22.18 -5.01 2.76
C ILE A 204 -20.91 -4.20 3.03
N GLY A 205 -20.03 -4.07 2.01
CA GLY A 205 -18.84 -3.25 2.11
C GLY A 205 -18.53 -2.47 0.83
N LEU A 206 -17.64 -1.49 0.94
CA LEU A 206 -17.06 -0.76 -0.17
C LEU A 206 -15.59 -1.20 -0.33
N VAL A 207 -15.23 -1.72 -1.50
CA VAL A 207 -13.88 -2.23 -1.77
C VAL A 207 -13.30 -1.69 -3.07
N PRO A 208 -11.96 -1.65 -3.21
CA PRO A 208 -11.32 -1.39 -4.49
C PRO A 208 -11.74 -2.43 -5.55
N ALA A 209 -12.08 -2.01 -6.76
CA ALA A 209 -12.54 -2.92 -7.80
C ALA A 209 -11.49 -3.98 -8.19
N LEU A 210 -10.19 -3.68 -8.04
CA LEU A 210 -9.11 -4.65 -8.24
C LEU A 210 -9.28 -5.90 -7.37
N ALA A 211 -9.77 -5.74 -6.15
CA ALA A 211 -9.96 -6.84 -5.20
C ALA A 211 -11.06 -7.83 -5.61
N LEU A 212 -11.94 -7.47 -6.55
CA LEU A 212 -12.99 -8.38 -7.04
C LEU A 212 -12.42 -9.63 -7.73
N ALA A 213 -11.17 -9.61 -8.17
CA ALA A 213 -10.53 -10.80 -8.72
C ALA A 213 -10.45 -11.95 -7.70
N GLU A 214 -10.46 -11.63 -6.40
CA GLU A 214 -10.39 -12.59 -5.29
C GLU A 214 -11.77 -12.95 -4.73
N ALA A 215 -12.82 -12.22 -5.11
CA ALA A 215 -14.16 -12.45 -4.57
C ALA A 215 -14.77 -13.73 -5.18
N PRO A 216 -15.32 -14.63 -4.36
CA PRO A 216 -16.04 -15.80 -4.85
C PRO A 216 -17.35 -15.36 -5.52
N ARG A 217 -17.38 -15.44 -6.86
CA ARG A 217 -18.48 -14.93 -7.71
C ARG A 217 -19.83 -15.63 -7.48
N ASP A 218 -19.80 -16.83 -6.96
CA ASP A 218 -20.97 -17.60 -6.56
C ASP A 218 -21.61 -17.10 -5.27
N ARG A 219 -20.86 -16.43 -4.39
CA ARG A 219 -21.29 -15.96 -3.07
C ARG A 219 -21.38 -14.43 -2.95
N VAL A 220 -20.63 -13.70 -3.75
CA VAL A 220 -20.55 -12.23 -3.69
C VAL A 220 -21.14 -11.61 -4.94
N VAL A 221 -21.95 -10.58 -4.77
CA VAL A 221 -22.39 -9.68 -5.85
C VAL A 221 -21.70 -8.35 -5.69
N SER A 222 -21.44 -7.69 -6.82
CA SER A 222 -20.86 -6.35 -6.81
C SER A 222 -21.67 -5.40 -7.68
N ALA A 223 -21.61 -4.11 -7.34
CA ALA A 223 -22.17 -3.03 -8.12
C ALA A 223 -21.23 -1.82 -8.12
N PRO A 224 -21.17 -1.03 -9.22
CA PRO A 224 -20.37 0.19 -9.25
C PRO A 224 -20.72 1.13 -8.10
N ALA A 225 -19.71 1.73 -7.50
CA ALA A 225 -19.91 2.75 -6.47
C ALA A 225 -19.77 4.14 -7.09
N ARG A 226 -20.72 5.02 -6.77
CA ARG A 226 -20.66 6.43 -7.17
C ARG A 226 -19.83 7.21 -6.15
N VAL A 227 -18.55 6.89 -6.09
CA VAL A 227 -17.54 7.57 -5.26
C VAL A 227 -16.33 7.92 -6.12
N PRO A 228 -15.53 8.91 -5.75
CA PRO A 228 -14.32 9.26 -6.48
C PRO A 228 -13.37 8.05 -6.63
N THR A 229 -12.71 7.96 -7.77
CA THR A 229 -11.56 7.07 -7.94
C THR A 229 -10.36 7.59 -7.15
N LEU A 230 -9.47 6.71 -6.74
CA LEU A 230 -8.23 7.10 -6.06
C LEU A 230 -7.01 6.70 -6.90
N PRO A 231 -6.01 7.58 -7.06
CA PRO A 231 -4.80 7.22 -7.77
C PRO A 231 -4.03 6.14 -7.00
N VAL A 232 -3.55 5.14 -7.73
CA VAL A 232 -2.55 4.18 -7.24
C VAL A 232 -1.20 4.66 -7.70
N MET A 233 -0.30 4.85 -6.75
CA MET A 233 1.02 5.41 -6.94
C MET A 233 2.09 4.41 -6.53
N LEU A 234 3.19 4.43 -7.22
CA LEU A 234 4.45 3.86 -6.80
C LEU A 234 5.26 4.97 -6.15
N VAL A 235 5.81 4.75 -4.96
CA VAL A 235 6.55 5.77 -4.19
C VAL A 235 7.88 5.19 -3.73
N TRP A 236 8.97 5.95 -3.88
CA TRP A 236 10.33 5.57 -3.48
C TRP A 236 11.18 6.80 -3.11
N ARG A 237 12.35 6.58 -2.52
CA ARG A 237 13.31 7.65 -2.26
C ARG A 237 14.13 7.97 -3.51
N PRO A 238 14.41 9.25 -3.80
CA PRO A 238 15.40 9.60 -4.80
C PRO A 238 16.75 9.00 -4.39
N ALA A 239 17.44 8.36 -5.32
CA ALA A 239 18.78 7.83 -5.11
C ALA A 239 19.66 8.20 -6.30
N ALA A 240 20.90 8.56 -6.03
CA ALA A 240 21.89 8.86 -7.08
C ALA A 240 22.09 7.67 -8.03
N ARG A 241 21.96 6.45 -7.51
CA ARG A 241 21.98 5.20 -8.28
C ARG A 241 21.01 4.20 -7.66
N ARG A 242 20.01 3.78 -8.42
CA ARG A 242 19.08 2.72 -8.00
C ARG A 242 19.69 1.36 -8.32
N PRO A 243 19.52 0.35 -7.43
CA PRO A 243 19.80 -1.03 -7.80
C PRO A 243 19.06 -1.41 -9.11
N PRO A 244 19.70 -2.08 -10.07
CA PRO A 244 19.05 -2.47 -11.32
C PRO A 244 17.73 -3.22 -11.10
N ALA A 245 17.68 -4.16 -10.16
CA ALA A 245 16.49 -4.92 -9.82
C ALA A 245 15.33 -4.02 -9.30
N LEU A 246 15.63 -2.94 -8.54
CA LEU A 246 14.61 -1.98 -8.10
C LEU A 246 14.06 -1.15 -9.28
N ALA A 247 14.93 -0.72 -10.17
CA ALA A 247 14.52 0.01 -11.39
C ALA A 247 13.64 -0.90 -12.26
N ARG A 248 14.06 -2.14 -12.48
CA ARG A 248 13.28 -3.14 -13.24
C ARG A 248 11.92 -3.43 -12.60
N LEU A 249 11.87 -3.61 -11.28
CA LEU A 249 10.62 -3.79 -10.53
C LEU A 249 9.66 -2.60 -10.74
N ALA A 250 10.18 -1.38 -10.67
CA ALA A 250 9.37 -0.17 -10.88
C ALA A 250 8.80 -0.09 -12.31
N ASP A 251 9.56 -0.48 -13.32
CA ASP A 251 9.09 -0.50 -14.71
C ASP A 251 8.07 -1.60 -14.96
N LEU A 252 8.27 -2.79 -14.41
CA LEU A 252 7.30 -3.88 -14.49
C LEU A 252 5.99 -3.51 -13.77
N LEU A 253 6.06 -2.86 -12.60
CA LEU A 253 4.88 -2.36 -11.89
C LEU A 253 4.15 -1.29 -12.68
N ALA A 254 4.86 -0.38 -13.35
CA ALA A 254 4.24 0.62 -14.23
C ALA A 254 3.51 -0.02 -15.40
N ALA A 255 4.15 -0.98 -16.08
CA ALA A 255 3.53 -1.71 -17.18
C ALA A 255 2.29 -2.53 -16.74
N ALA A 256 2.40 -3.23 -15.61
CA ALA A 256 1.28 -3.96 -15.01
C ALA A 256 0.14 -3.03 -14.58
N GLY A 257 0.48 -1.89 -13.97
CA GLY A 257 -0.48 -0.85 -13.58
C GLY A 257 -1.28 -0.33 -14.77
N ALA A 258 -0.61 -0.02 -15.89
CA ALA A 258 -1.28 0.40 -17.12
C ALA A 258 -2.29 -0.65 -17.63
N ARG A 259 -1.90 -1.95 -17.62
CA ARG A 259 -2.82 -3.05 -18.00
C ARG A 259 -4.02 -3.17 -17.05
N VAL A 260 -3.78 -3.06 -15.74
CA VAL A 260 -4.83 -3.08 -14.71
C VAL A 260 -5.78 -1.90 -14.91
N GLY A 261 -5.26 -0.69 -15.08
CA GLY A 261 -6.05 0.52 -15.29
C GLY A 261 -6.95 0.41 -16.53
N ALA A 262 -6.40 -0.05 -17.66
CA ALA A 262 -7.17 -0.27 -18.88
C ALA A 262 -8.30 -1.31 -18.70
N ARG A 263 -8.06 -2.37 -17.93
CA ARG A 263 -9.08 -3.39 -17.61
C ARG A 263 -10.20 -2.81 -16.73
N LEU A 264 -9.83 -2.09 -15.67
CA LEU A 264 -10.79 -1.49 -14.74
C LEU A 264 -11.65 -0.41 -15.43
N ALA A 265 -11.05 0.43 -16.28
CA ALA A 265 -11.77 1.43 -17.05
C ALA A 265 -12.77 0.82 -18.03
N ARG A 266 -12.47 -0.33 -18.65
CA ARG A 266 -13.42 -1.08 -19.49
C ARG A 266 -14.60 -1.64 -18.68
N ALA A 267 -14.30 -2.24 -17.52
CA ALA A 267 -15.31 -2.80 -16.63
C ALA A 267 -16.30 -1.73 -16.12
N SER A 268 -15.81 -0.52 -15.82
CA SER A 268 -16.63 0.60 -15.34
C SER A 268 -17.54 1.19 -16.43
N ARG A 269 -17.20 1.04 -17.73
CA ARG A 269 -18.02 1.54 -18.86
C ARG A 269 -19.09 0.55 -19.31
N GLY A 270 -18.96 -0.72 -18.95
CA GLY A 270 -19.90 -1.78 -19.33
C GLY A 270 -20.90 -2.15 -18.23
N ALA A 271 -20.87 -1.46 -17.10
CA ALA A 271 -21.76 -1.63 -15.95
C ALA A 271 -22.71 -0.44 -15.80
#